data_44004e614c833e2f8b7bccaff5ecf1ec
#
_entry.id   44004e614c833e2f8b7bccaff5ecf1ec
#
_cell.length_a   1.000
_cell.length_b   1.000
_cell.length_c   1.000
_cell.angle_alpha   90.00
_cell.angle_beta   90.00
_cell.angle_gamma   90.00
#
_symmetry.space_group_name_H-M   'P 1'
#
loop_
_entity.id
_entity.type
_entity.pdbx_description
1 polymer ?
#
loop_
_entity_poly.entity_id
_entity_poly.type
_entity_poly.pdbx_seq_one_letter_code
_entity_poly.pdbx_strand_id
1 'polypeptide(L)'
;MPAEEPGCIQFFTTEQLTAEMLYMASDLGRHQDVQRLAPTVLACSTSMERRRVLCTTTLARSYLPAPGNPRSDLDRACDLLGQAIPSLSSLSSTRSLEGVNSLRRALAPHTERASIQEVEDRFQSTLAAVGPPR
;
A
#
# COMPACT_ATOMS: atom_id res chain seq x y z
N MET A 1 -11.27 1.22 -38.92
CA MET A 1 -10.55 1.64 -37.72
C MET A 1 -10.48 0.50 -36.74
N PRO A 2 -9.34 0.20 -36.28
CA PRO A 2 -9.21 -0.85 -35.28
C PRO A 2 -9.87 -0.45 -33.96
N ALA A 3 -10.99 -1.09 -33.69
CA ALA A 3 -11.73 -0.80 -32.46
C ALA A 3 -10.98 -1.24 -31.22
N GLU A 4 -10.10 -2.21 -31.36
CA GLU A 4 -9.38 -2.73 -30.21
C GLU A 4 -8.34 -1.76 -29.66
N GLU A 5 -7.75 -0.89 -30.49
CA GLU A 5 -6.82 0.09 -29.96
C GLU A 5 -7.47 1.07 -28.98
N PRO A 6 -8.59 1.73 -29.35
CA PRO A 6 -9.30 2.55 -28.37
C PRO A 6 -9.81 1.74 -27.19
N GLY A 7 -10.20 0.49 -27.42
CA GLY A 7 -10.65 -0.38 -26.35
C GLY A 7 -9.54 -0.69 -25.37
N CYS A 8 -8.35 -1.01 -25.86
CA CYS A 8 -7.19 -1.29 -25.02
C CYS A 8 -6.77 -0.04 -24.24
N ILE A 9 -6.77 1.11 -24.88
CA ILE A 9 -6.43 2.37 -24.24
C ILE A 9 -7.44 2.70 -23.15
N GLN A 10 -8.74 2.49 -23.43
CA GLN A 10 -9.77 2.72 -22.43
C GLN A 10 -9.59 1.83 -21.22
N PHE A 11 -9.30 0.54 -21.44
CA PHE A 11 -9.11 -0.40 -20.35
C PHE A 11 -7.93 0.02 -19.48
N PHE A 12 -6.79 0.32 -20.08
CA PHE A 12 -5.61 0.78 -19.37
C PHE A 12 -5.89 2.09 -18.61
N THR A 13 -6.56 3.04 -19.26
CA THR A 13 -6.92 4.31 -18.64
C THR A 13 -7.86 4.11 -17.46
N THR A 14 -8.79 3.16 -17.56
CA THR A 14 -9.73 2.87 -16.48
C THR A 14 -9.00 2.33 -15.26
N GLU A 15 -8.07 1.40 -15.45
CA GLU A 15 -7.26 0.87 -14.34
C GLU A 15 -6.44 1.98 -13.69
N GLN A 16 -5.77 2.77 -14.49
CA GLN A 16 -4.96 3.87 -14.00
C GLN A 16 -5.82 4.90 -13.28
N LEU A 17 -6.98 5.21 -13.83
CA LEU A 17 -7.91 6.17 -13.22
C LEU A 17 -8.38 5.67 -11.86
N THR A 18 -8.70 4.39 -11.75
CA THR A 18 -9.14 3.80 -10.49
C THR A 18 -8.02 3.92 -9.43
N ALA A 19 -6.78 3.66 -9.82
CA ALA A 19 -5.64 3.82 -8.91
C ALA A 19 -5.48 5.29 -8.48
N GLU A 20 -5.62 6.23 -9.41
CA GLU A 20 -5.54 7.65 -9.08
C GLU A 20 -6.65 8.07 -8.13
N MET A 21 -7.86 7.55 -8.32
CA MET A 21 -8.97 7.81 -7.42
C MET A 21 -8.68 7.29 -6.02
N LEU A 22 -8.05 6.13 -5.91
CA LEU A 22 -7.63 5.57 -4.63
C LEU A 22 -6.66 6.50 -3.91
N TYR A 23 -5.64 6.99 -4.61
CA TYR A 23 -4.63 7.86 -4.01
C TYR A 23 -5.21 9.21 -3.62
N MET A 24 -6.10 9.75 -4.45
CA MET A 24 -6.81 11.00 -4.12
C MET A 24 -7.69 10.84 -2.88
N ALA A 25 -8.39 9.71 -2.79
CA ALA A 25 -9.23 9.44 -1.62
C ALA A 25 -8.37 9.36 -0.35
N SER A 26 -7.19 8.77 -0.45
CA SER A 26 -6.24 8.70 0.66
C SER A 26 -5.79 10.10 1.08
N ASP A 27 -5.42 10.94 0.11
CA ASP A 27 -4.98 12.31 0.38
C ASP A 27 -6.07 13.15 1.04
N LEU A 28 -7.33 12.88 0.71
CA LEU A 28 -8.48 13.59 1.26
C LEU A 28 -8.96 12.99 2.60
N GLY A 29 -8.32 11.92 3.08
CA GLY A 29 -8.71 11.27 4.32
C GLY A 29 -10.01 10.47 4.22
N ARG A 30 -10.41 10.10 3.01
CA ARG A 30 -11.65 9.35 2.77
C ARG A 30 -11.38 7.84 2.89
N HIS A 31 -11.22 7.38 4.11
CA HIS A 31 -10.76 6.01 4.39
C HIS A 31 -11.70 4.94 3.84
N GLN A 32 -13.00 5.16 3.90
CA GLN A 32 -13.97 4.21 3.35
C GLN A 32 -13.82 4.03 1.85
N ASP A 33 -13.58 5.13 1.14
CA ASP A 33 -13.40 5.07 -0.31
C ASP A 33 -12.12 4.33 -0.67
N VAL A 34 -11.03 4.54 0.10
CA VAL A 34 -9.79 3.79 -0.08
C VAL A 34 -10.06 2.30 0.06
N GLN A 35 -10.76 1.90 1.12
CA GLN A 35 -11.07 0.50 1.40
C GLN A 35 -11.97 -0.10 0.33
N ARG A 36 -12.85 0.69 -0.27
CA ARG A 36 -13.74 0.25 -1.33
C ARG A 36 -13.01 0.07 -2.66
N LEU A 37 -12.09 0.96 -2.98
CA LEU A 37 -11.40 0.97 -4.28
C LEU A 37 -10.21 -0.01 -4.34
N ALA A 38 -9.56 -0.26 -3.21
CA ALA A 38 -8.32 -1.03 -3.16
C ALA A 38 -8.44 -2.44 -3.75
N PRO A 39 -9.50 -3.23 -3.48
CA PRO A 39 -9.58 -4.58 -4.05
C PRO A 39 -9.55 -4.58 -5.57
N THR A 40 -10.20 -3.61 -6.21
CA THR A 40 -10.20 -3.50 -7.67
C THR A 40 -8.80 -3.18 -8.19
N VAL A 41 -8.12 -2.23 -7.56
CA VAL A 41 -6.76 -1.85 -7.97
C VAL A 41 -5.81 -3.04 -7.80
N LEU A 42 -5.90 -3.76 -6.69
CA LEU A 42 -5.04 -4.91 -6.43
C LEU A 42 -5.30 -6.04 -7.43
N ALA A 43 -6.56 -6.29 -7.76
CA ALA A 43 -6.91 -7.34 -8.73
C ALA A 43 -6.37 -7.03 -10.12
N CYS A 44 -6.34 -5.76 -10.52
CA CYS A 44 -5.85 -5.33 -11.81
C CYS A 44 -4.33 -5.15 -11.85
N SER A 45 -3.65 -5.27 -10.73
CA SER A 45 -2.22 -4.95 -10.62
C SER A 45 -1.36 -6.17 -10.29
N THR A 46 -1.84 -7.37 -10.59
CA THR A 46 -1.14 -8.60 -10.21
C THR A 46 0.27 -8.71 -10.78
N SER A 47 0.49 -8.13 -11.96
CA SER A 47 1.81 -8.13 -12.60
C SER A 47 2.59 -6.84 -12.37
N MET A 48 2.04 -5.90 -11.61
CA MET A 48 2.66 -4.59 -11.39
C MET A 48 3.00 -4.42 -9.91
N GLU A 49 4.14 -4.99 -9.55
CA GLU A 49 4.54 -5.10 -8.14
C GLU A 49 4.62 -3.75 -7.45
N ARG A 50 5.17 -2.74 -8.13
CA ARG A 50 5.29 -1.40 -7.57
C ARG A 50 3.91 -0.81 -7.23
N ARG A 51 2.95 -0.98 -8.15
CA ARG A 51 1.59 -0.50 -7.91
C ARG A 51 0.92 -1.27 -6.77
N ARG A 52 1.17 -2.58 -6.69
CA ARG A 52 0.63 -3.39 -5.61
C ARG A 52 1.15 -2.95 -4.25
N VAL A 53 2.45 -2.68 -4.14
CA VAL A 53 3.03 -2.19 -2.90
C VAL A 53 2.41 -0.85 -2.52
N LEU A 54 2.32 0.07 -3.48
CA LEU A 54 1.76 1.39 -3.24
C LEU A 54 0.29 1.32 -2.82
N CYS A 55 -0.48 0.49 -3.49
CA CYS A 55 -1.89 0.29 -3.16
C CYS A 55 -2.05 -0.36 -1.77
N THR A 56 -1.24 -1.37 -1.49
CA THR A 56 -1.30 -2.07 -0.20
C THR A 56 -0.95 -1.15 0.96
N THR A 57 0.08 -0.33 0.82
CA THR A 57 0.46 0.62 1.87
C THR A 57 -0.58 1.73 2.02
N THR A 58 -1.20 2.16 0.93
CA THR A 58 -2.28 3.15 0.97
C THR A 58 -3.50 2.59 1.69
N LEU A 59 -3.85 1.33 1.39
CA LEU A 59 -4.94 0.64 2.08
C LEU A 59 -4.65 0.48 3.56
N ALA A 60 -3.43 0.07 3.91
CA ALA A 60 -3.02 -0.07 5.31
C ALA A 60 -3.17 1.25 6.06
N ARG A 61 -2.80 2.34 5.43
CA ARG A 61 -2.93 3.67 6.02
C ARG A 61 -4.37 4.02 6.34
N SER A 62 -5.33 3.52 5.57
CA SER A 62 -6.75 3.78 5.80
C SER A 62 -7.26 3.15 7.09
N TYR A 63 -6.52 2.21 7.67
CA TYR A 63 -6.89 1.57 8.93
C TYR A 63 -6.19 2.17 10.14
N LEU A 64 -5.38 3.22 9.96
CA LEU A 64 -4.71 3.87 11.09
C LEU A 64 -5.70 4.68 11.92
N PRO A 65 -5.48 4.77 13.24
CA PRO A 65 -6.29 5.64 14.09
C PRO A 65 -6.12 7.10 13.66
N ALA A 66 -7.24 7.77 13.44
CA ALA A 66 -7.25 9.18 13.07
C ALA A 66 -8.60 9.77 13.46
N PRO A 67 -8.67 11.08 13.72
CA PRO A 67 -9.96 11.73 13.96
C PRO A 67 -10.89 11.46 12.79
N GLY A 68 -12.12 11.03 13.09
CA GLY A 68 -13.10 10.74 12.07
C GLY A 68 -12.92 9.43 11.34
N ASN A 69 -12.05 8.54 11.83
CA ASN A 69 -11.87 7.22 11.24
C ASN A 69 -12.47 6.13 12.13
N PRO A 70 -13.78 5.80 11.96
CA PRO A 70 -14.42 4.77 12.77
C PRO A 70 -13.99 3.35 12.40
N ARG A 71 -13.25 3.17 11.30
CA ARG A 71 -12.82 1.86 10.82
C ARG A 71 -11.35 1.59 11.07
N SER A 72 -10.76 2.28 12.05
CA SER A 72 -9.36 2.04 12.40
C SER A 72 -9.17 0.61 12.90
N ASP A 73 -8.10 -0.04 12.46
CA ASP A 73 -7.77 -1.41 12.83
C ASP A 73 -6.28 -1.60 12.67
N LEU A 74 -5.55 -1.44 13.78
CA LEU A 74 -4.09 -1.53 13.75
C LEU A 74 -3.59 -2.90 13.33
N ASP A 75 -4.29 -3.97 13.72
CA ASP A 75 -3.88 -5.31 13.33
C ASP A 75 -4.03 -5.52 11.82
N ARG A 76 -5.09 -4.98 11.23
CA ARG A 76 -5.28 -5.02 9.79
C ARG A 76 -4.20 -4.23 9.05
N ALA A 77 -3.85 -3.06 9.58
CA ALA A 77 -2.78 -2.25 9.01
C ALA A 77 -1.45 -3.01 9.03
N CYS A 78 -1.17 -3.71 10.13
CA CYS A 78 0.04 -4.52 10.25
C CYS A 78 0.06 -5.70 9.28
N ASP A 79 -1.07 -6.39 9.10
CA ASP A 79 -1.19 -7.47 8.12
C ASP A 79 -0.85 -6.98 6.72
N LEU A 80 -1.41 -5.85 6.34
CA LEU A 80 -1.19 -5.29 5.02
C LEU A 80 0.25 -4.84 4.83
N LEU A 81 0.83 -4.22 5.84
CA LEU A 81 2.24 -3.86 5.77
C LEU A 81 3.11 -5.11 5.63
N GLY A 82 2.79 -6.17 6.38
CA GLY A 82 3.50 -7.43 6.26
C GLY A 82 3.44 -8.03 4.87
N GLN A 83 2.35 -7.84 4.16
CA GLN A 83 2.22 -8.30 2.78
C GLN A 83 3.10 -7.51 1.81
N ALA A 84 3.39 -6.26 2.10
CA ALA A 84 4.22 -5.42 1.23
C ALA A 84 5.72 -5.65 1.44
N ILE A 85 6.14 -6.06 2.63
CA ILE A 85 7.55 -6.15 2.99
C ILE A 85 8.34 -7.09 2.06
N PRO A 86 7.88 -8.30 1.72
CA PRO A 86 8.67 -9.19 0.86
C PRO A 86 9.00 -8.59 -0.50
N SER A 87 8.16 -7.71 -1.02
CA SER A 87 8.39 -7.08 -2.32
C SER A 87 9.47 -6.01 -2.29
N LEU A 88 9.87 -5.54 -1.12
CA LEU A 88 10.83 -4.44 -1.01
C LEU A 88 12.21 -4.84 -1.53
N SER A 89 12.57 -6.12 -1.44
CA SER A 89 13.88 -6.59 -1.90
C SER A 89 14.03 -6.52 -3.42
N SER A 90 12.92 -6.56 -4.16
CA SER A 90 12.93 -6.52 -5.62
C SER A 90 12.60 -5.13 -6.18
N LEU A 91 12.23 -4.18 -5.32
CA LEU A 91 11.85 -2.83 -5.75
C LEU A 91 12.99 -1.85 -5.51
N SER A 92 13.29 -1.06 -6.53
CA SER A 92 14.23 0.05 -6.41
C SER A 92 13.52 1.40 -6.31
N SER A 93 12.21 1.40 -6.16
CA SER A 93 11.43 2.64 -6.15
C SER A 93 11.51 3.33 -4.81
N THR A 94 12.06 4.54 -4.81
CA THR A 94 12.09 5.41 -3.62
C THR A 94 10.70 5.69 -3.09
N ARG A 95 9.74 5.88 -3.98
CA ARG A 95 8.36 6.19 -3.59
C ARG A 95 7.71 5.04 -2.83
N SER A 96 7.94 3.80 -3.27
CA SER A 96 7.41 2.63 -2.58
C SER A 96 8.02 2.50 -1.18
N LEU A 97 9.32 2.70 -1.08
CA LEU A 97 10.02 2.65 0.20
C LEU A 97 9.57 3.77 1.14
N GLU A 98 9.35 4.96 0.61
CA GLU A 98 8.83 6.07 1.40
C GLU A 98 7.45 5.78 1.97
N GLY A 99 6.58 5.15 1.16
CA GLY A 99 5.26 4.74 1.62
C GLY A 99 5.32 3.78 2.79
N VAL A 100 6.19 2.78 2.70
CA VAL A 100 6.40 1.81 3.77
C VAL A 100 6.96 2.50 5.02
N ASN A 101 7.97 3.35 4.86
CA ASN A 101 8.58 4.04 5.99
C ASN A 101 7.60 5.02 6.66
N SER A 102 6.78 5.70 5.89
CA SER A 102 5.73 6.57 6.42
C SER A 102 4.75 5.79 7.29
N LEU A 103 4.35 4.61 6.82
CA LEU A 103 3.45 3.75 7.57
C LEU A 103 4.11 3.24 8.85
N ARG A 104 5.38 2.85 8.79
CA ARG A 104 6.13 2.42 9.97
C ARG A 104 6.19 3.52 11.02
N ARG A 105 6.44 4.76 10.61
CA ARG A 105 6.46 5.90 11.53
C ARG A 105 5.11 6.11 12.18
N ALA A 106 4.03 5.91 11.44
CA ALA A 106 2.68 6.05 11.98
C ALA A 106 2.36 4.95 13.00
N LEU A 107 2.94 3.76 12.86
CA LEU A 107 2.73 2.64 13.76
C LEU A 107 3.64 2.70 14.99
N ALA A 108 4.74 3.43 14.94
CA ALA A 108 5.73 3.47 16.02
C ALA A 108 5.16 3.82 17.40
N PRO A 109 4.18 4.73 17.55
CA PRO A 109 3.62 5.02 18.87
C PRO A 109 2.85 3.86 19.51
N HIS A 110 2.56 2.80 18.76
CA HIS A 110 1.75 1.66 19.21
C HIS A 110 2.59 0.41 19.44
N THR A 111 3.84 0.58 19.85
CA THR A 111 4.80 -0.53 19.99
C THR A 111 4.43 -1.55 21.07
N GLU A 112 3.47 -1.26 21.92
CA GLU A 112 2.96 -2.21 22.91
C GLU A 112 2.20 -3.37 22.27
N ARG A 113 1.78 -3.25 21.02
CA ARG A 113 1.07 -4.32 20.32
C ARG A 113 2.07 -5.32 19.73
N ALA A 114 1.80 -6.61 19.96
CA ALA A 114 2.66 -7.68 19.44
C ALA A 114 2.70 -7.69 17.92
N SER A 115 1.58 -7.39 17.26
CA SER A 115 1.53 -7.36 15.79
C SER A 115 2.45 -6.31 15.19
N ILE A 116 2.61 -5.18 15.85
CA ILE A 116 3.50 -4.12 15.40
C ILE A 116 4.95 -4.52 15.58
N GLN A 117 5.30 -5.14 16.70
CA GLN A 117 6.65 -5.64 16.94
C GLN A 117 7.03 -6.71 15.91
N GLU A 118 6.11 -7.62 15.62
CA GLU A 118 6.33 -8.68 14.63
C GLU A 118 6.59 -8.12 13.24
N VAL A 119 5.82 -7.13 12.81
CA VAL A 119 6.01 -6.48 11.51
C VAL A 119 7.34 -5.76 11.45
N GLU A 120 7.72 -5.06 12.52
CA GLU A 120 9.00 -4.37 12.58
C GLU A 120 10.17 -5.35 12.50
N ASP A 121 10.09 -6.47 13.20
CA ASP A 121 11.10 -7.50 13.13
C ASP A 121 11.24 -8.07 11.72
N ARG A 122 10.10 -8.30 11.06
CA ARG A 122 10.09 -8.80 9.68
C ARG A 122 10.72 -7.78 8.73
N PHE A 123 10.45 -6.52 8.93
CA PHE A 123 11.04 -5.46 8.12
C PHE A 123 12.57 -5.43 8.28
N GLN A 124 13.05 -5.48 9.53
CA GLN A 124 14.48 -5.48 9.80
C GLN A 124 15.17 -6.70 9.20
N SER A 125 14.53 -7.87 9.29
CA SER A 125 15.06 -9.09 8.68
C SER A 125 15.16 -8.96 7.17
N THR A 126 14.18 -8.36 6.51
CA THR A 126 14.19 -8.16 5.08
C THR A 126 15.30 -7.18 4.67
N LEU A 127 15.47 -6.10 5.41
CA LEU A 127 16.55 -5.15 5.14
C LEU A 127 17.93 -5.79 5.30
N ALA A 128 18.10 -6.62 6.34
CA ALA A 128 19.36 -7.31 6.57
C ALA A 128 19.70 -8.27 5.42
N ALA A 129 18.70 -8.95 4.87
CA ALA A 129 18.88 -9.87 3.74
C ALA A 129 19.27 -9.14 2.46
N VAL A 130 18.79 -7.91 2.25
CA VAL A 130 19.13 -7.11 1.08
C VAL A 130 20.52 -6.48 1.22
N GLY A 131 20.94 -6.24 2.46
CA GLY A 131 22.19 -5.56 2.76
C GLY A 131 22.03 -4.05 2.80
N PRO A 132 23.07 -3.33 3.22
CA PRO A 132 23.00 -1.88 3.33
C PRO A 132 22.95 -1.23 1.95
N PRO A 133 22.29 -0.08 1.80
CA PRO A 133 22.33 0.67 0.55
C PRO A 133 23.75 1.16 0.27
N ARG A 134 24.08 1.15 -1.00
CA ARG A 134 25.41 1.57 -1.45
C ARG A 134 25.38 2.90 -2.17
#